data_d8cfe638aa01012f99dabfbcff23e861
#
_entry.id   d8cfe638aa01012f99dabfbcff23e861
#
_cell.length_a   1.000
_cell.length_b   1.000
_cell.length_c   1.000
_cell.angle_alpha   90.00
_cell.angle_beta   90.00
_cell.angle_gamma   90.00
#
_symmetry.space_group_name_H-M   'P 1'
#
loop_
_entity.id
_entity.type
_entity.pdbx_description
1 polymer ?
#
loop_
_entity_poly.entity_id
_entity_poly.type
_entity_poly.pdbx_seq_one_letter_code
_entity_poly.pdbx_strand_id
1 'polypeptide(L)'
;MSNLIFSLTQPKHVISMPQATFTNDDHVVISLIDHPSSQDLKRRDQHEVLFRRINTFLIKNKIIKNNIIDLGAWIGDNSIPWAKNIAGIVYAIDPSPNNCNFINDTCKLNNITNVKTLQYAITNNNQILTTHDDLGHCSFVYGNPNNNGQNKVQAVSLDYLYASKSIDNIGYIHLDVEGMEYKVVEGSENVINAFRPLVSFEQHLEIDNYELILALFKKHNYVVFLINEILPGCRHDCRNSLAFPVEMYNDNMIDEIHAYIGKTVLERK
;
A
#
# COMPACT_ATOMS: atom_id res chain seq x y z
N MET A 1 -22.35 8.33 67.16
CA MET A 1 -23.01 8.54 65.84
C MET A 1 -21.91 8.63 64.82
N SER A 2 -21.66 7.54 64.11
CA SER A 2 -20.60 7.44 63.10
C SER A 2 -21.21 7.62 61.71
N ASN A 3 -20.88 8.72 61.06
CA ASN A 3 -21.29 8.99 59.68
C ASN A 3 -20.42 8.15 58.73
N LEU A 4 -21.02 7.12 58.14
CA LEU A 4 -20.47 6.41 56.97
C LEU A 4 -20.76 7.25 55.71
N ILE A 5 -19.70 7.83 55.14
CA ILE A 5 -19.74 8.47 53.82
C ILE A 5 -19.52 7.36 52.81
N PHE A 6 -20.59 6.93 52.11
CA PHE A 6 -20.51 6.10 50.93
C PHE A 6 -20.08 6.96 49.73
N SER A 7 -18.82 6.83 49.33
CA SER A 7 -18.33 7.37 48.06
C SER A 7 -18.83 6.44 46.95
N LEU A 8 -19.87 6.87 46.26
CA LEU A 8 -20.29 6.26 44.98
C LEU A 8 -19.31 6.70 43.91
N THR A 9 -18.31 5.86 43.65
CA THR A 9 -17.51 5.98 42.42
C THR A 9 -18.40 5.58 41.26
N GLN A 10 -18.87 6.56 40.48
CA GLN A 10 -19.52 6.28 39.19
C GLN A 10 -18.56 5.50 38.31
N PRO A 11 -19.04 4.47 37.60
CA PRO A 11 -18.19 3.76 36.62
C PRO A 11 -17.76 4.77 35.57
N LYS A 12 -16.46 4.92 35.36
CA LYS A 12 -15.92 5.67 34.22
C LYS A 12 -16.51 5.05 32.97
N HIS A 13 -17.37 5.77 32.26
CA HIS A 13 -17.78 5.39 30.91
C HIS A 13 -16.51 5.25 30.07
N VAL A 14 -16.11 4.03 29.80
CA VAL A 14 -15.07 3.74 28.81
C VAL A 14 -15.75 4.04 27.47
N ILE A 15 -15.53 5.22 26.93
CA ILE A 15 -15.91 5.56 25.58
C ILE A 15 -15.05 4.65 24.69
N SER A 16 -15.65 3.61 24.10
CA SER A 16 -14.95 2.78 23.13
C SER A 16 -14.58 3.67 21.94
N MET A 17 -13.27 3.74 21.64
CA MET A 17 -12.80 4.44 20.44
C MET A 17 -13.42 3.80 19.18
N PRO A 18 -13.78 4.58 18.17
CA PRO A 18 -14.22 4.04 16.90
C PRO A 18 -13.12 3.16 16.30
N GLN A 19 -13.51 2.06 15.64
CA GLN A 19 -12.59 1.08 15.09
C GLN A 19 -12.94 0.78 13.64
N ALA A 20 -11.93 0.50 12.83
CA ALA A 20 -12.04 -0.18 11.54
C ALA A 20 -11.57 -1.62 11.69
N THR A 21 -12.28 -2.55 11.05
CA THR A 21 -11.92 -3.97 11.02
C THR A 21 -11.68 -4.39 9.59
N PHE A 22 -10.50 -4.90 9.32
CA PHE A 22 -10.10 -5.45 8.01
C PHE A 22 -10.28 -6.97 8.08
N THR A 23 -11.50 -7.43 7.84
CA THR A 23 -11.86 -8.86 7.97
C THR A 23 -11.19 -9.74 6.93
N ASN A 24 -10.90 -9.18 5.78
CA ASN A 24 -10.16 -9.82 4.68
C ASN A 24 -8.65 -9.92 4.93
N ASP A 25 -8.13 -9.17 5.90
CA ASP A 25 -6.73 -9.21 6.38
C ASP A 25 -6.62 -9.88 7.77
N ASP A 26 -7.30 -10.98 7.98
CA ASP A 26 -7.29 -11.73 9.25
C ASP A 26 -7.89 -11.01 10.45
N HIS A 27 -8.94 -10.28 10.24
CA HIS A 27 -9.62 -9.53 11.30
C HIS A 27 -8.70 -8.51 12.01
N VAL A 28 -7.78 -7.89 11.26
CA VAL A 28 -6.98 -6.81 11.81
C VAL A 28 -7.89 -5.67 12.25
N VAL A 29 -7.87 -5.36 13.53
CA VAL A 29 -8.65 -4.25 14.12
C VAL A 29 -7.75 -3.05 14.35
N ILE A 30 -8.19 -1.89 13.88
CA ILE A 30 -7.48 -0.61 13.98
C ILE A 30 -8.37 0.40 14.70
N SER A 31 -7.90 0.95 15.81
CA SER A 31 -8.54 2.07 16.48
C SER A 31 -8.37 3.35 15.65
N LEU A 32 -9.43 4.12 15.50
CA LEU A 32 -9.47 5.29 14.63
C LEU A 32 -9.26 6.57 15.45
N ILE A 33 -8.49 7.51 14.89
CA ILE A 33 -8.38 8.87 15.41
C ILE A 33 -9.60 9.71 15.02
N ASP A 34 -9.81 10.84 15.67
CA ASP A 34 -10.84 11.82 15.26
C ASP A 34 -10.33 12.64 14.08
N HIS A 35 -10.56 12.11 12.87
CA HIS A 35 -10.12 12.68 11.61
C HIS A 35 -11.07 12.30 10.46
N PRO A 36 -11.32 13.17 9.46
CA PRO A 36 -12.18 12.84 8.31
C PRO A 36 -11.78 11.54 7.61
N SER A 37 -10.50 11.30 7.35
CA SER A 37 -9.98 10.09 6.71
C SER A 37 -10.27 8.79 7.47
N SER A 38 -10.64 8.87 8.75
CA SER A 38 -11.04 7.69 9.53
C SER A 38 -12.32 7.04 8.99
N GLN A 39 -13.21 7.83 8.38
CA GLN A 39 -14.41 7.29 7.74
C GLN A 39 -14.06 6.55 6.45
N ASP A 40 -13.07 7.03 5.71
CA ASP A 40 -12.59 6.36 4.50
C ASP A 40 -11.88 5.07 4.88
N LEU A 41 -10.98 5.10 5.84
CA LEU A 41 -10.30 3.90 6.36
C LEU A 41 -11.32 2.84 6.83
N LYS A 42 -12.40 3.24 7.48
CA LYS A 42 -13.47 2.32 7.91
C LYS A 42 -14.20 1.62 6.77
N ARG A 43 -14.26 2.25 5.59
CA ARG A 43 -14.96 1.72 4.41
C ARG A 43 -14.10 0.78 3.57
N ARG A 44 -12.80 0.72 3.82
CA ARG A 44 -11.86 -0.03 2.98
C ARG A 44 -11.94 -1.56 3.17
N ASP A 45 -12.65 -2.07 4.17
CA ASP A 45 -12.85 -3.51 4.36
C ASP A 45 -13.62 -4.18 3.20
N GLN A 46 -14.39 -3.42 2.44
CA GLN A 46 -15.14 -3.86 1.26
C GLN A 46 -14.42 -3.62 -0.07
N HIS A 47 -13.24 -3.02 -0.03
CA HIS A 47 -12.46 -2.68 -1.21
C HIS A 47 -11.28 -3.64 -1.36
N GLU A 48 -10.95 -4.04 -2.61
CA GLU A 48 -9.81 -4.91 -2.92
C GLU A 48 -9.77 -6.21 -2.09
N VAL A 49 -10.93 -6.82 -1.90
CA VAL A 49 -11.09 -7.97 -0.99
C VAL A 49 -10.21 -9.15 -1.40
N LEU A 50 -10.13 -9.48 -2.71
CA LEU A 50 -9.31 -10.59 -3.18
C LEU A 50 -7.83 -10.25 -3.07
N PHE A 51 -7.43 -9.04 -3.47
CA PHE A 51 -6.07 -8.55 -3.33
C PHE A 51 -5.58 -8.64 -1.88
N ARG A 52 -6.37 -8.13 -0.92
CA ARG A 52 -6.02 -8.18 0.52
C ARG A 52 -5.93 -9.60 1.05
N ARG A 53 -6.87 -10.48 0.67
CA ARG A 53 -6.83 -11.89 1.06
C ARG A 53 -5.61 -12.62 0.50
N ILE A 54 -5.22 -12.34 -0.75
CA ILE A 54 -4.00 -12.89 -1.35
C ILE A 54 -2.78 -12.41 -0.59
N ASN A 55 -2.68 -11.11 -0.28
CA ASN A 55 -1.57 -10.57 0.53
C ASN A 55 -1.50 -11.21 1.92
N THR A 56 -2.65 -11.41 2.58
CA THR A 56 -2.72 -12.14 3.85
C THR A 56 -2.15 -13.55 3.73
N PHE A 57 -2.52 -14.29 2.67
CA PHE A 57 -1.96 -15.61 2.40
C PHE A 57 -0.43 -15.56 2.21
N LEU A 58 0.06 -14.62 1.39
CA LEU A 58 1.48 -14.47 1.09
C LEU A 58 2.31 -14.10 2.34
N ILE A 59 1.77 -13.25 3.21
CA ILE A 59 2.41 -12.86 4.49
C ILE A 59 2.44 -14.05 5.45
N LYS A 60 1.32 -14.73 5.67
CA LYS A 60 1.21 -15.86 6.61
C LYS A 60 2.11 -17.01 6.23
N ASN A 61 2.21 -17.31 4.94
CA ASN A 61 3.07 -18.37 4.43
C ASN A 61 4.52 -17.93 4.26
N LYS A 62 4.87 -16.72 4.73
CA LYS A 62 6.23 -16.15 4.66
C LYS A 62 6.79 -16.08 3.23
N ILE A 63 5.92 -15.94 2.25
CA ILE A 63 6.29 -15.64 0.86
C ILE A 63 6.71 -14.17 0.79
N ILE A 64 5.88 -13.27 1.33
CA ILE A 64 6.29 -11.89 1.63
C ILE A 64 7.13 -11.91 2.91
N LYS A 65 8.37 -11.54 2.79
CA LYS A 65 9.38 -11.48 3.86
C LYS A 65 10.03 -10.11 3.86
N ASN A 66 10.77 -9.81 4.94
CA ASN A 66 11.56 -8.60 5.05
C ASN A 66 10.68 -7.32 5.09
N ASN A 67 11.18 -6.23 4.51
CA ASN A 67 10.46 -4.96 4.52
C ASN A 67 9.50 -4.86 3.34
N ILE A 68 8.44 -4.10 3.55
CA ILE A 68 7.43 -3.78 2.53
C ILE A 68 7.58 -2.32 2.13
N ILE A 69 7.44 -2.03 0.85
CA ILE A 69 7.25 -0.68 0.32
C ILE A 69 5.80 -0.57 -0.17
N ASP A 70 5.08 0.44 0.31
CA ASP A 70 3.72 0.78 -0.07
C ASP A 70 3.75 2.18 -0.72
N LEU A 71 3.64 2.23 -2.04
CA LEU A 71 3.71 3.46 -2.84
C LEU A 71 2.30 3.93 -3.19
N GLY A 72 2.02 5.19 -2.88
CA GLY A 72 0.68 5.71 -2.86
C GLY A 72 -0.07 5.25 -1.61
N ALA A 73 0.62 5.27 -0.46
CA ALA A 73 0.10 4.70 0.79
C ALA A 73 -1.18 5.39 1.31
N TRP A 74 -1.56 6.51 0.72
CA TRP A 74 -2.77 7.28 1.02
C TRP A 74 -3.01 7.39 2.54
N ILE A 75 -4.08 6.78 3.05
CA ILE A 75 -4.43 6.77 4.48
C ILE A 75 -3.86 5.57 5.24
N GLY A 76 -2.99 4.79 4.61
CA GLY A 76 -2.36 3.61 5.20
C GLY A 76 -3.27 2.40 5.31
N ASP A 77 -4.30 2.32 4.49
CA ASP A 77 -5.29 1.22 4.50
C ASP A 77 -4.68 -0.14 4.13
N ASN A 78 -3.53 -0.15 3.45
CA ASN A 78 -2.68 -1.31 3.23
C ASN A 78 -1.52 -1.36 4.25
N SER A 79 -0.75 -0.26 4.38
CA SER A 79 0.44 -0.17 5.23
C SER A 79 0.18 -0.58 6.68
N ILE A 80 -0.91 -0.07 7.28
CA ILE A 80 -1.20 -0.26 8.71
C ILE A 80 -1.58 -1.72 9.03
N PRO A 81 -2.49 -2.39 8.29
CA PRO A 81 -2.77 -3.82 8.47
C PRO A 81 -1.55 -4.70 8.24
N TRP A 82 -0.76 -4.44 7.19
CA TRP A 82 0.45 -5.23 6.92
C TRP A 82 1.46 -5.14 8.07
N ALA A 83 1.67 -3.93 8.62
CA ALA A 83 2.60 -3.74 9.73
C ALA A 83 2.23 -4.55 10.98
N LYS A 84 0.95 -4.88 11.18
CA LYS A 84 0.52 -5.78 12.27
C LYS A 84 0.86 -7.24 12.03
N ASN A 85 1.12 -7.63 10.78
CA ASN A 85 1.27 -9.02 10.36
C ASN A 85 2.72 -9.39 9.99
N ILE A 86 3.63 -8.42 9.89
CA ILE A 86 5.04 -8.66 9.56
C ILE A 86 5.98 -8.18 10.67
N ALA A 87 7.16 -8.80 10.73
CA ALA A 87 8.23 -8.37 11.65
C ALA A 87 9.13 -7.27 11.04
N GLY A 88 9.06 -7.07 9.74
CA GLY A 88 9.82 -6.05 9.02
C GLY A 88 9.22 -4.65 9.12
N ILE A 89 9.86 -3.69 8.46
CA ILE A 89 9.39 -2.31 8.33
C ILE A 89 8.44 -2.22 7.14
N VAL A 90 7.35 -1.48 7.28
CA VAL A 90 6.53 -1.00 6.18
C VAL A 90 6.91 0.45 5.88
N TYR A 91 7.48 0.71 4.72
CA TYR A 91 7.73 2.05 4.20
C TYR A 91 6.47 2.53 3.50
N ALA A 92 5.68 3.36 4.17
CA ALA A 92 4.48 4.00 3.62
C ALA A 92 4.89 5.29 2.93
N ILE A 93 4.85 5.31 1.60
CA ILE A 93 5.35 6.44 0.80
C ILE A 93 4.17 7.12 0.12
N ASP A 94 3.96 8.38 0.47
CA ASP A 94 2.88 9.20 -0.08
C ASP A 94 3.32 10.66 -0.19
N PRO A 95 2.99 11.39 -1.27
CA PRO A 95 3.38 12.78 -1.44
C PRO A 95 2.66 13.74 -0.50
N SER A 96 1.50 13.37 0.02
CA SER A 96 0.68 14.21 0.89
C SER A 96 1.20 14.25 2.33
N PRO A 97 1.56 15.43 2.87
CA PRO A 97 1.90 15.54 4.28
C PRO A 97 0.72 15.18 5.20
N ASN A 98 -0.52 15.44 4.76
CA ASN A 98 -1.72 15.12 5.53
C ASN A 98 -1.89 13.60 5.65
N ASN A 99 -1.68 12.86 4.56
CA ASN A 99 -1.73 11.40 4.55
C ASN A 99 -0.63 10.82 5.45
N CYS A 100 0.61 11.28 5.31
CA CYS A 100 1.72 10.85 6.17
C CYS A 100 1.43 11.11 7.66
N ASN A 101 0.89 12.27 8.01
CA ASN A 101 0.52 12.59 9.39
C ASN A 101 -0.60 11.69 9.89
N PHE A 102 -1.64 11.45 9.08
CA PHE A 102 -2.74 10.55 9.44
C PHE A 102 -2.25 9.12 9.72
N ILE A 103 -1.37 8.59 8.86
CA ILE A 103 -0.74 7.27 9.05
C ILE A 103 0.03 7.24 10.37
N ASN A 104 0.89 8.24 10.62
CA ASN A 104 1.70 8.32 11.83
C ASN A 104 0.84 8.36 13.11
N ASP A 105 -0.20 9.20 13.14
CA ASP A 105 -1.07 9.33 14.30
C ASP A 105 -1.91 8.06 14.52
N THR A 106 -2.39 7.44 13.44
CA THR A 106 -3.10 6.16 13.53
C THR A 106 -2.18 5.04 14.03
N CYS A 107 -0.95 4.96 13.53
CA CYS A 107 0.06 4.01 14.03
C CYS A 107 0.36 4.21 15.50
N LYS A 108 0.55 5.45 15.93
CA LYS A 108 0.79 5.80 17.35
C LYS A 108 -0.37 5.36 18.23
N LEU A 109 -1.61 5.63 17.83
CA LEU A 109 -2.80 5.22 18.59
C LEU A 109 -2.87 3.69 18.75
N ASN A 110 -2.43 2.94 17.72
CA ASN A 110 -2.49 1.48 17.70
C ASN A 110 -1.20 0.79 18.20
N ASN A 111 -0.23 1.54 18.75
CA ASN A 111 1.09 1.04 19.17
C ASN A 111 1.85 0.29 18.06
N ILE A 112 1.68 0.71 16.79
CA ILE A 112 2.39 0.18 15.63
C ILE A 112 3.68 0.99 15.50
N THR A 113 4.82 0.32 15.60
CA THR A 113 6.16 0.95 15.62
C THR A 113 7.00 0.65 14.40
N ASN A 114 6.53 -0.22 13.51
CA ASN A 114 7.23 -0.68 12.33
C ASN A 114 6.69 -0.09 11.01
N VAL A 115 5.92 0.99 11.04
CA VAL A 115 5.61 1.82 9.88
C VAL A 115 6.54 3.03 9.85
N LYS A 116 7.14 3.32 8.70
CA LYS A 116 7.96 4.49 8.44
C LYS A 116 7.40 5.26 7.26
N THR A 117 6.84 6.42 7.51
CA THR A 117 6.31 7.29 6.43
C THR A 117 7.45 8.05 5.75
N LEU A 118 7.38 8.14 4.42
CA LEU A 118 8.29 8.94 3.60
C LEU A 118 7.45 9.83 2.67
N GLN A 119 7.64 11.14 2.78
CA GLN A 119 6.86 12.12 2.00
C GLN A 119 7.51 12.38 0.66
N TYR A 120 7.23 11.51 -0.33
CA TYR A 120 7.70 11.61 -1.71
C TYR A 120 6.63 11.16 -2.70
N ALA A 121 6.61 11.76 -3.89
CA ALA A 121 6.10 11.08 -5.07
C ALA A 121 7.20 10.15 -5.61
N ILE A 122 6.80 9.00 -6.18
CA ILE A 122 7.77 8.06 -6.75
C ILE A 122 7.65 8.03 -8.26
N THR A 123 8.79 8.09 -8.94
CA THR A 123 8.90 8.12 -10.41
C THR A 123 10.25 7.53 -10.84
N ASN A 124 10.61 7.65 -12.12
CA ASN A 124 11.89 7.16 -12.65
C ASN A 124 13.10 8.08 -12.39
N ASN A 125 12.89 9.31 -11.90
CA ASN A 125 13.98 10.26 -11.66
C ASN A 125 13.66 11.26 -10.54
N ASN A 126 14.68 12.00 -10.10
CA ASN A 126 14.53 13.00 -9.06
C ASN A 126 14.13 14.36 -9.70
N GLN A 127 12.96 14.87 -9.30
CA GLN A 127 12.42 16.13 -9.82
C GLN A 127 11.42 16.77 -8.84
N ILE A 128 11.00 17.99 -9.14
CA ILE A 128 9.86 18.62 -8.48
C ILE A 128 8.64 18.44 -9.38
N LEU A 129 7.60 17.82 -8.87
CA LEU A 129 6.29 17.75 -9.52
C LEU A 129 5.38 18.84 -8.98
N THR A 130 4.45 19.29 -9.82
CA THR A 130 3.41 20.23 -9.43
C THR A 130 2.04 19.59 -9.63
N THR A 131 1.13 19.84 -8.68
CA THR A 131 -0.26 19.42 -8.78
C THR A 131 -1.21 20.57 -8.49
N HIS A 132 -2.39 20.56 -9.09
CA HIS A 132 -3.47 21.51 -8.82
C HIS A 132 -4.40 21.03 -7.70
N ASP A 133 -4.37 19.75 -7.40
CA ASP A 133 -5.26 19.14 -6.43
C ASP A 133 -4.72 19.24 -5.00
N ASP A 134 -5.62 19.31 -4.04
CA ASP A 134 -5.28 19.01 -2.64
C ASP A 134 -4.73 17.59 -2.59
N LEU A 135 -3.49 17.45 -2.12
CA LEU A 135 -2.66 16.24 -2.15
C LEU A 135 -3.30 14.95 -1.55
N GLY A 136 -4.61 14.85 -1.47
CA GLY A 136 -5.33 13.70 -0.92
C GLY A 136 -5.57 12.57 -1.92
N HIS A 137 -5.82 12.91 -3.19
CA HIS A 137 -6.00 11.99 -4.32
C HIS A 137 -5.32 12.63 -5.52
N CYS A 138 -4.02 12.45 -5.66
CA CYS A 138 -3.24 13.21 -6.65
C CYS A 138 -2.95 12.40 -7.90
N SER A 139 -3.56 12.75 -9.01
CA SER A 139 -2.94 12.52 -10.30
C SER A 139 -1.94 13.64 -10.62
N PHE A 140 -0.68 13.30 -10.86
CA PHE A 140 0.35 14.26 -11.19
C PHE A 140 0.34 14.57 -12.69
N VAL A 141 0.20 15.84 -13.05
CA VAL A 141 0.39 16.28 -14.45
C VAL A 141 1.89 16.45 -14.70
N TYR A 142 2.45 15.58 -15.52
CA TYR A 142 3.84 15.66 -15.95
C TYR A 142 4.11 16.89 -16.82
N GLY A 143 5.17 17.59 -16.46
CA GLY A 143 6.01 18.27 -17.45
C GLY A 143 5.46 19.53 -18.11
N ASN A 144 4.45 20.21 -17.56
CA ASN A 144 4.12 21.54 -18.02
C ASN A 144 4.80 22.58 -17.10
N PRO A 145 5.95 23.16 -17.51
CA PRO A 145 6.64 24.18 -16.72
C PRO A 145 5.82 25.48 -16.54
N ASN A 146 4.73 25.65 -17.32
CA ASN A 146 3.80 26.77 -17.22
C ASN A 146 2.60 26.46 -16.31
N ASN A 147 2.59 25.30 -15.67
CA ASN A 147 1.51 24.91 -14.77
C ASN A 147 1.73 25.63 -13.44
N ASN A 148 0.97 26.68 -13.17
CA ASN A 148 0.96 27.43 -11.91
C ASN A 148 0.30 26.61 -10.77
N GLY A 149 0.51 25.29 -10.75
CA GLY A 149 0.06 24.41 -9.69
C GLY A 149 0.55 24.93 -8.33
N GLN A 150 -0.35 25.00 -7.35
CA GLN A 150 -0.05 25.61 -6.06
C GLN A 150 0.82 24.71 -5.18
N ASN A 151 0.75 23.39 -5.37
CA ASN A 151 1.45 22.41 -4.55
C ASN A 151 2.66 21.80 -5.29
N LYS A 152 3.81 21.84 -4.64
CA LYS A 152 5.06 21.27 -5.14
C LYS A 152 5.41 20.04 -4.29
N VAL A 153 5.76 18.96 -4.96
CA VAL A 153 6.13 17.70 -4.33
C VAL A 153 7.49 17.25 -4.83
N GLN A 154 8.35 16.82 -3.92
CA GLN A 154 9.59 16.16 -4.27
C GLN A 154 9.28 14.76 -4.80
N ALA A 155 9.63 14.50 -6.04
CA ALA A 155 9.62 13.17 -6.64
C ALA A 155 11.03 12.60 -6.66
N VAL A 156 11.14 11.30 -6.38
CA VAL A 156 12.39 10.55 -6.39
C VAL A 156 12.16 9.15 -6.99
N SER A 157 13.24 8.47 -7.38
CA SER A 157 13.15 7.06 -7.76
C SER A 157 13.34 6.14 -6.54
N LEU A 158 12.86 4.89 -6.60
CA LEU A 158 13.19 3.90 -5.57
C LEU A 158 14.69 3.62 -5.50
N ASP A 159 15.36 3.64 -6.64
CA ASP A 159 16.83 3.49 -6.70
C ASP A 159 17.57 4.60 -5.95
N TYR A 160 17.05 5.84 -5.98
CA TYR A 160 17.59 6.93 -5.16
C TYR A 160 17.38 6.68 -3.67
N LEU A 161 16.18 6.23 -3.24
CA LEU A 161 15.92 5.91 -1.84
C LEU A 161 16.80 4.75 -1.34
N TYR A 162 17.06 3.78 -2.18
CA TYR A 162 17.98 2.69 -1.89
C TYR A 162 19.44 3.17 -1.78
N ALA A 163 19.91 3.94 -2.76
CA ALA A 163 21.27 4.48 -2.74
C ALA A 163 21.54 5.40 -1.54
N SER A 164 20.51 6.17 -1.10
CA SER A 164 20.56 7.02 0.08
C SER A 164 20.38 6.26 1.41
N LYS A 165 20.20 4.93 1.37
CA LYS A 165 19.94 4.06 2.52
C LYS A 165 18.67 4.45 3.30
N SER A 166 17.70 5.08 2.64
CA SER A 166 16.40 5.41 3.22
C SER A 166 15.49 4.19 3.29
N ILE A 167 15.69 3.23 2.38
CA ILE A 167 15.02 1.92 2.30
C ILE A 167 16.05 0.80 2.16
N ASP A 168 15.75 -0.37 2.68
CA ASP A 168 16.62 -1.55 2.60
C ASP A 168 15.83 -2.86 2.74
N ASN A 169 16.47 -3.99 2.40
CA ASN A 169 15.96 -5.35 2.65
C ASN A 169 14.52 -5.58 2.19
N ILE A 170 14.21 -5.21 0.96
CA ILE A 170 12.85 -5.18 0.41
C ILE A 170 12.41 -6.57 -0.05
N GLY A 171 11.29 -7.05 0.49
CA GLY A 171 10.66 -8.31 0.08
C GLY A 171 9.37 -8.14 -0.70
N TYR A 172 8.71 -6.99 -0.57
CA TYR A 172 7.48 -6.69 -1.27
C TYR A 172 7.37 -5.22 -1.64
N ILE A 173 6.83 -4.92 -2.82
CA ILE A 173 6.51 -3.57 -3.28
C ILE A 173 5.07 -3.56 -3.75
N HIS A 174 4.27 -2.64 -3.24
CA HIS A 174 2.94 -2.32 -3.72
C HIS A 174 2.96 -0.97 -4.44
N LEU A 175 2.33 -0.89 -5.60
CA LEU A 175 2.25 0.30 -6.44
C LEU A 175 0.76 0.63 -6.67
N ASP A 176 0.33 1.76 -6.14
CA ASP A 176 -0.95 2.41 -6.45
C ASP A 176 -0.68 3.91 -6.56
N VAL A 177 -0.13 4.33 -7.71
CA VAL A 177 0.44 5.66 -7.93
C VAL A 177 -0.21 6.40 -9.10
N GLU A 178 -1.46 6.05 -9.37
CA GLU A 178 -2.36 6.77 -10.25
C GLU A 178 -1.78 6.98 -11.67
N GLY A 179 -1.37 5.87 -12.32
CA GLY A 179 -0.86 5.84 -13.69
C GLY A 179 0.65 6.07 -13.84
N MET A 180 1.40 6.09 -12.72
CA MET A 180 2.84 6.24 -12.70
C MET A 180 3.62 4.94 -12.57
N GLU A 181 2.95 3.80 -12.48
CA GLU A 181 3.49 2.48 -12.16
C GLU A 181 4.63 2.10 -13.13
N TYR A 182 4.44 2.33 -14.43
CA TYR A 182 5.49 2.09 -15.42
C TYR A 182 6.78 2.84 -15.09
N LYS A 183 6.69 4.15 -14.75
CA LYS A 183 7.86 4.97 -14.41
C LYS A 183 8.47 4.58 -13.07
N VAL A 184 7.65 4.16 -12.12
CA VAL A 184 8.17 3.63 -10.85
C VAL A 184 9.00 2.38 -11.09
N VAL A 185 8.50 1.42 -11.88
CA VAL A 185 9.26 0.19 -12.20
C VAL A 185 10.55 0.53 -12.97
N GLU A 186 10.49 1.48 -13.93
CA GLU A 186 11.67 1.97 -14.65
C GLU A 186 12.72 2.59 -13.70
N GLY A 187 12.28 3.31 -12.65
CA GLY A 187 13.17 3.93 -11.64
C GLY A 187 13.54 3.01 -10.46
N SER A 188 13.29 1.70 -10.58
CA SER A 188 13.49 0.70 -9.52
C SER A 188 14.46 -0.43 -9.93
N GLU A 189 15.20 -0.26 -11.00
CA GLU A 189 16.02 -1.34 -11.60
C GLU A 189 17.05 -1.92 -10.60
N ASN A 190 17.71 -1.06 -9.82
CA ASN A 190 18.68 -1.51 -8.82
C ASN A 190 18.00 -2.21 -7.64
N VAL A 191 16.86 -1.70 -7.18
CA VAL A 191 16.05 -2.32 -6.10
C VAL A 191 15.55 -3.69 -6.54
N ILE A 192 14.97 -3.78 -7.75
CA ILE A 192 14.49 -5.04 -8.33
C ILE A 192 15.61 -6.07 -8.46
N ASN A 193 16.79 -5.66 -8.96
CA ASN A 193 17.92 -6.56 -9.14
C ASN A 193 18.55 -6.97 -7.80
N ALA A 194 18.64 -6.07 -6.82
CA ALA A 194 19.26 -6.35 -5.54
C ALA A 194 18.43 -7.24 -4.63
N PHE A 195 17.12 -7.05 -4.60
CA PHE A 195 16.23 -7.69 -3.62
C PHE A 195 15.29 -8.71 -4.22
N ARG A 196 15.01 -8.66 -5.52
CA ARG A 196 14.06 -9.57 -6.19
C ARG A 196 12.70 -9.62 -5.45
N PRO A 197 12.09 -8.45 -5.13
CA PRO A 197 10.86 -8.41 -4.37
C PRO A 197 9.69 -8.99 -5.16
N LEU A 198 8.68 -9.54 -4.47
CA LEU A 198 7.35 -9.64 -5.05
C LEU A 198 6.82 -8.23 -5.29
N VAL A 199 6.13 -7.99 -6.41
CA VAL A 199 5.54 -6.68 -6.71
C VAL A 199 4.06 -6.83 -6.99
N SER A 200 3.22 -5.99 -6.38
CA SER A 200 1.84 -5.78 -6.81
C SER A 200 1.67 -4.37 -7.37
N PHE A 201 0.76 -4.23 -8.32
CA PHE A 201 0.49 -2.94 -8.93
C PHE A 201 -0.95 -2.84 -9.44
N GLU A 202 -1.58 -1.67 -9.23
CA GLU A 202 -2.86 -1.32 -9.82
C GLU A 202 -2.66 -0.76 -11.23
N GLN A 203 -3.60 -1.06 -12.15
CA GLN A 203 -3.59 -0.54 -13.52
C GLN A 203 -5.00 -0.36 -14.06
N HIS A 204 -5.19 0.72 -14.80
CA HIS A 204 -6.33 0.89 -15.69
C HIS A 204 -5.95 0.31 -17.06
N LEU A 205 -6.41 -0.90 -17.36
CA LEU A 205 -5.92 -1.72 -18.48
C LEU A 205 -6.09 -1.08 -19.86
N GLU A 206 -7.07 -0.18 -20.01
CA GLU A 206 -7.39 0.47 -21.29
C GLU A 206 -6.62 1.78 -21.52
N ILE A 207 -6.14 2.45 -20.47
CA ILE A 207 -5.53 3.79 -20.57
C ILE A 207 -4.08 3.85 -20.10
N ASP A 208 -3.67 2.94 -19.22
CA ASP A 208 -2.31 2.90 -18.70
C ASP A 208 -1.38 2.10 -19.63
N ASN A 209 -0.09 2.21 -19.37
CA ASN A 209 0.94 1.54 -20.17
C ASN A 209 1.11 0.06 -19.76
N TYR A 210 0.01 -0.71 -19.65
CA TYR A 210 0.02 -2.08 -19.12
C TYR A 210 0.99 -3.00 -19.87
N GLU A 211 0.95 -2.98 -21.21
CA GLU A 211 1.86 -3.81 -22.03
C GLU A 211 3.34 -3.44 -21.82
N LEU A 212 3.62 -2.15 -21.59
CA LEU A 212 5.00 -1.70 -21.32
C LEU A 212 5.48 -2.16 -19.95
N ILE A 213 4.62 -2.12 -18.93
CA ILE A 213 4.97 -2.61 -17.58
C ILE A 213 5.18 -4.12 -17.59
N LEU A 214 4.36 -4.89 -18.34
CA LEU A 214 4.58 -6.33 -18.54
C LEU A 214 5.94 -6.60 -19.20
N ALA A 215 6.30 -5.82 -20.22
CA ALA A 215 7.60 -5.94 -20.89
C ALA A 215 8.79 -5.67 -19.95
N LEU A 216 8.66 -4.68 -19.04
CA LEU A 216 9.67 -4.41 -18.01
C LEU A 216 9.81 -5.58 -17.03
N PHE A 217 8.71 -6.10 -16.51
CA PHE A 217 8.75 -7.26 -15.62
C PHE A 217 9.35 -8.49 -16.31
N LYS A 218 9.01 -8.73 -17.57
CA LYS A 218 9.61 -9.81 -18.37
C LYS A 218 11.12 -9.61 -18.57
N LYS A 219 11.59 -8.38 -18.83
CA LYS A 219 13.01 -8.03 -18.92
C LYS A 219 13.76 -8.42 -17.62
N HIS A 220 13.12 -8.25 -16.47
CA HIS A 220 13.69 -8.59 -15.17
C HIS A 220 13.43 -10.04 -14.72
N ASN A 221 12.95 -10.92 -15.60
CA ASN A 221 12.62 -12.32 -15.30
C ASN A 221 11.54 -12.44 -14.19
N TYR A 222 10.43 -11.75 -14.36
CA TYR A 222 9.22 -11.90 -13.55
C TYR A 222 8.10 -12.55 -14.35
N VAL A 223 7.23 -13.27 -13.64
CA VAL A 223 5.96 -13.79 -14.14
C VAL A 223 4.85 -12.95 -13.55
N VAL A 224 3.97 -12.42 -14.39
CA VAL A 224 2.87 -11.53 -13.96
C VAL A 224 1.55 -12.28 -13.98
N PHE A 225 0.74 -12.04 -12.95
CA PHE A 225 -0.65 -12.52 -12.82
C PHE A 225 -1.58 -11.34 -12.60
N LEU A 226 -2.64 -11.27 -13.38
CA LEU A 226 -3.76 -10.35 -13.16
C LEU A 226 -4.68 -10.95 -12.09
N ILE A 227 -5.10 -10.14 -11.12
CA ILE A 227 -6.13 -10.53 -10.16
C ILE A 227 -7.50 -10.25 -10.77
N ASN A 228 -8.30 -11.30 -10.93
CA ASN A 228 -9.65 -11.19 -11.48
C ASN A 228 -10.63 -10.69 -10.41
N GLU A 229 -10.51 -9.41 -10.09
CA GLU A 229 -11.35 -8.67 -9.14
C GLU A 229 -11.84 -7.37 -9.77
N ILE A 230 -13.14 -7.08 -9.63
CA ILE A 230 -13.70 -5.78 -9.99
C ILE A 230 -13.63 -4.91 -8.73
N LEU A 231 -13.00 -3.74 -8.85
CA LEU A 231 -12.81 -2.83 -7.73
C LEU A 231 -14.01 -1.86 -7.63
N PRO A 232 -14.82 -1.93 -6.57
CA PRO A 232 -15.96 -1.03 -6.39
C PRO A 232 -15.51 0.43 -6.28
N GLY A 233 -16.13 1.30 -7.06
CA GLY A 233 -15.81 2.73 -7.06
C GLY A 233 -14.62 3.13 -7.95
N CYS A 234 -13.91 2.16 -8.52
CA CYS A 234 -12.89 2.38 -9.54
C CYS A 234 -13.48 2.24 -10.95
N ARG A 235 -12.70 2.55 -11.98
CA ARG A 235 -13.08 2.29 -13.39
C ARG A 235 -13.27 0.79 -13.62
N HIS A 236 -14.11 0.45 -14.61
CA HIS A 236 -14.43 -0.96 -14.92
C HIS A 236 -13.21 -1.79 -15.38
N ASP A 237 -12.15 -1.13 -15.86
CA ASP A 237 -10.89 -1.72 -16.33
C ASP A 237 -9.76 -1.68 -15.28
N CYS A 238 -10.03 -1.15 -14.08
CA CYS A 238 -9.08 -1.11 -12.97
C CYS A 238 -8.85 -2.51 -12.39
N ARG A 239 -7.59 -2.93 -12.30
CA ARG A 239 -7.17 -4.25 -11.79
C ARG A 239 -5.85 -4.18 -11.05
N ASN A 240 -5.76 -5.01 -10.02
CA ASN A 240 -4.49 -5.34 -9.40
C ASN A 240 -3.79 -6.50 -10.12
N SER A 241 -2.48 -6.44 -10.19
CA SER A 241 -1.62 -7.50 -10.72
C SER A 241 -0.54 -7.87 -9.70
N LEU A 242 -0.02 -9.10 -9.81
CA LEU A 242 1.10 -9.61 -9.00
C LEU A 242 2.22 -10.05 -9.95
N ALA A 243 3.43 -9.55 -9.71
CA ALA A 243 4.65 -9.93 -10.41
C ALA A 243 5.58 -10.70 -9.48
N PHE A 244 5.80 -11.97 -9.78
CA PHE A 244 6.69 -12.86 -9.03
C PHE A 244 8.03 -12.98 -9.74
N PRO A 245 9.17 -12.85 -9.06
CA PRO A 245 10.45 -13.30 -9.61
C PRO A 245 10.34 -14.77 -10.02
N VAL A 246 10.91 -15.17 -11.16
CA VAL A 246 10.77 -16.56 -11.65
C VAL A 246 11.31 -17.59 -10.67
N GLU A 247 12.30 -17.25 -9.87
CA GLU A 247 12.87 -18.11 -8.83
C GLU A 247 11.97 -18.28 -7.59
N MET A 248 11.02 -17.36 -7.40
CA MET A 248 10.03 -17.43 -6.32
C MET A 248 8.75 -18.12 -6.77
N TYR A 249 8.48 -18.09 -8.08
CA TYR A 249 7.26 -18.63 -8.67
C TYR A 249 7.31 -20.17 -8.74
N ASN A 250 6.18 -20.79 -8.41
CA ASN A 250 5.88 -22.17 -8.76
C ASN A 250 4.36 -22.36 -8.87
N ASP A 251 3.95 -23.33 -9.71
CA ASP A 251 2.52 -23.56 -9.98
C ASP A 251 1.76 -24.01 -8.71
N ASN A 252 2.38 -24.77 -7.82
CA ASN A 252 1.74 -25.21 -6.57
C ASN A 252 1.35 -24.02 -5.68
N MET A 253 2.19 -22.96 -5.64
CA MET A 253 1.85 -21.76 -4.87
C MET A 253 0.61 -21.06 -5.43
N ILE A 254 0.46 -21.02 -6.74
CA ILE A 254 -0.74 -20.44 -7.39
C ILE A 254 -1.98 -21.28 -7.07
N ASP A 255 -1.86 -22.59 -7.12
CA ASP A 255 -2.94 -23.52 -6.74
C ASP A 255 -3.32 -23.37 -5.25
N GLU A 256 -2.36 -23.19 -4.37
CA GLU A 256 -2.60 -22.91 -2.96
C GLU A 256 -3.32 -21.57 -2.74
N ILE A 257 -2.97 -20.51 -3.49
CA ILE A 257 -3.69 -19.24 -3.45
C ILE A 257 -5.14 -19.44 -3.92
N HIS A 258 -5.37 -20.14 -5.04
CA HIS A 258 -6.71 -20.44 -5.52
C HIS A 258 -7.53 -21.23 -4.51
N ALA A 259 -6.93 -22.23 -3.87
CA ALA A 259 -7.57 -23.04 -2.83
C ALA A 259 -7.92 -22.20 -1.60
N TYR A 260 -7.00 -21.32 -1.15
CA TYR A 260 -7.24 -20.42 -0.01
C TYR A 260 -8.38 -19.43 -0.28
N ILE A 261 -8.46 -18.90 -1.48
CA ILE A 261 -9.52 -17.98 -1.90
C ILE A 261 -10.85 -18.72 -2.13
N GLY A 262 -10.80 -20.02 -2.51
CA GLY A 262 -11.96 -20.84 -2.85
C GLY A 262 -12.43 -20.75 -4.30
N LYS A 263 -11.65 -20.08 -5.16
CA LYS A 263 -11.91 -19.97 -6.62
C LYS A 263 -10.64 -19.57 -7.35
N THR A 264 -10.61 -19.79 -8.68
CA THR A 264 -9.55 -19.28 -9.55
C THR A 264 -9.64 -17.75 -9.65
N VAL A 265 -8.57 -17.06 -9.26
CA VAL A 265 -8.53 -15.58 -9.17
C VAL A 265 -7.33 -14.97 -9.89
N LEU A 266 -6.30 -15.75 -10.20
CA LEU A 266 -5.08 -15.29 -10.84
C LEU A 266 -5.05 -15.74 -12.31
N GLU A 267 -4.84 -14.82 -13.23
CA GLU A 267 -4.69 -15.05 -14.65
C GLU A 267 -3.27 -14.67 -15.08
N ARG A 268 -2.51 -15.64 -15.59
CA ARG A 268 -1.13 -15.40 -16.07
C ARG A 268 -1.13 -14.53 -17.32
N LYS A 269 -0.26 -13.53 -17.38
CA LYS A 269 -0.06 -12.59 -18.48
C LYS A 269 1.29 -12.79 -19.18
#